data_23974fd0d29c014bd58e9a8119f40cfa
#
_entry.id   23974fd0d29c014bd58e9a8119f40cfa
#
_cell.length_a   1.000
_cell.length_b   1.000
_cell.length_c   1.000
_cell.angle_alpha   90.00
_cell.angle_beta   90.00
_cell.angle_gamma   90.00
#
_symmetry.space_group_name_H-M   'P 1'
#
loop_
_entity.id
_entity.type
_entity.pdbx_description
1 polymer ?
#
loop_
_entity_poly.entity_id
_entity_poly.type
_entity_poly.pdbx_seq_one_letter_code
_entity_poly.pdbx_strand_id
1 'polypeptide(L)'
;MNERQRLWLGSGLVLLQFGLLIVLALLAWPVMENWAITPVAWAAAAGAVLLIGWTLRVNRPGNFNIHPRPRVGGTLVTSGPYGWIRHPMYTALLLGAWALAWTAGNDEVWLAWWALSLVLWAKSTLEERWMLAQHPGYAHYREQTKRFVPWVY
;
A
#
# COMPACT_ATOMS: atom_id res chain seq x y z
N MET A 1 -13.40 -5.26 -19.80
CA MET A 1 -13.62 -5.99 -18.53
C MET A 1 -14.91 -5.47 -17.91
N ASN A 2 -15.88 -6.34 -17.66
CA ASN A 2 -17.14 -5.97 -17.03
C ASN A 2 -16.99 -5.71 -15.51
N GLU A 3 -18.03 -5.15 -14.87
CA GLU A 3 -17.98 -4.79 -13.44
C GLU A 3 -17.72 -6.02 -12.54
N ARG A 4 -18.35 -7.14 -12.83
CA ARG A 4 -18.20 -8.40 -12.09
C ARG A 4 -16.75 -8.91 -12.12
N GLN A 5 -16.12 -8.89 -13.30
CA GLN A 5 -14.71 -9.27 -13.46
C GLN A 5 -13.76 -8.37 -12.66
N ARG A 6 -14.04 -7.06 -12.63
CA ARG A 6 -13.24 -6.11 -11.83
C ARG A 6 -13.37 -6.36 -10.33
N LEU A 7 -14.58 -6.73 -9.86
CA LEU A 7 -14.80 -7.07 -8.45
C LEU A 7 -14.04 -8.35 -8.06
N TRP A 8 -14.11 -9.40 -8.87
CA TRP A 8 -13.35 -10.63 -8.63
C TRP A 8 -11.84 -10.41 -8.64
N LEU A 9 -11.33 -9.64 -9.60
CA LEU A 9 -9.93 -9.27 -9.64
C LEU A 9 -9.52 -8.48 -8.39
N GLY A 10 -10.34 -7.52 -7.97
CA GLY A 10 -10.10 -6.75 -6.75
C GLY A 10 -10.02 -7.62 -5.51
N SER A 11 -10.95 -8.57 -5.35
CA SER A 11 -10.93 -9.52 -4.23
C SER A 11 -9.70 -10.43 -4.25
N GLY A 12 -9.31 -10.93 -5.43
CA GLY A 12 -8.10 -11.72 -5.62
C GLY A 12 -6.83 -10.95 -5.22
N LEU A 13 -6.73 -9.68 -5.61
CA LEU A 13 -5.60 -8.82 -5.24
C LEU A 13 -5.55 -8.55 -3.73
N VAL A 14 -6.70 -8.42 -3.06
CA VAL A 14 -6.78 -8.29 -1.60
C VAL A 14 -6.28 -9.58 -0.91
N LEU A 15 -6.74 -10.74 -1.34
CA LEU A 15 -6.30 -12.03 -0.80
C LEU A 15 -4.79 -12.24 -0.99
N LEU A 16 -4.27 -11.95 -2.19
CA LEU A 16 -2.84 -12.01 -2.48
C LEU A 16 -2.03 -11.04 -1.60
N GLN A 17 -2.50 -9.81 -1.42
CA GLN A 17 -1.86 -8.83 -0.54
C GLN A 17 -1.70 -9.37 0.89
N PHE A 18 -2.79 -9.85 1.50
CA PHE A 18 -2.74 -10.36 2.87
C PHE A 18 -1.95 -11.67 2.97
N GLY A 19 -2.08 -12.56 1.99
CA GLY A 19 -1.29 -13.78 1.91
C GLY A 19 0.21 -13.49 1.87
N LEU A 20 0.65 -12.54 1.02
CA LEU A 20 2.05 -12.13 0.93
C LEU A 20 2.55 -11.43 2.19
N LEU A 21 1.73 -10.63 2.87
CA LEU A 21 2.11 -10.04 4.16
C LEU A 21 2.30 -11.11 5.23
N ILE A 22 1.47 -12.14 5.26
CA ILE A 22 1.62 -13.29 6.17
C ILE A 22 2.91 -14.06 5.83
N VAL A 23 3.15 -14.36 4.55
CA VAL A 23 4.39 -15.03 4.10
C VAL A 23 5.62 -14.25 4.52
N LEU A 24 5.65 -12.94 4.27
CA LEU A 24 6.74 -12.06 4.68
C LEU A 24 6.99 -12.12 6.19
N ALA A 25 5.92 -12.05 7.00
CA ALA A 25 6.02 -12.13 8.45
C ALA A 25 6.58 -13.49 8.92
N LEU A 26 6.09 -14.59 8.34
CA LEU A 26 6.53 -15.95 8.68
C LEU A 26 8.00 -16.19 8.29
N LEU A 27 8.41 -15.74 7.10
CA LEU A 27 9.79 -15.89 6.63
C LEU A 27 10.78 -15.01 7.40
N ALA A 28 10.35 -13.83 7.87
CA ALA A 28 11.20 -12.95 8.67
C ALA A 28 11.23 -13.33 10.17
N TRP A 29 10.29 -14.14 10.64
CA TRP A 29 10.12 -14.50 12.05
C TRP A 29 11.38 -15.02 12.73
N PRO A 30 12.15 -16.00 12.16
CA PRO A 30 13.33 -16.55 12.82
C PRO A 30 14.41 -15.52 13.12
N VAL A 31 14.54 -14.48 12.29
CA VAL A 31 15.51 -13.40 12.50
C VAL A 31 14.98 -12.38 13.49
N MET A 32 13.69 -12.10 13.45
CA MET A 32 13.03 -11.19 14.40
C MET A 32 13.04 -11.73 15.82
N GLU A 33 12.83 -13.04 16.01
CA GLU A 33 12.84 -13.71 17.32
C GLU A 33 14.19 -13.55 18.02
N ASN A 34 15.28 -13.52 17.27
CA ASN A 34 16.62 -13.33 17.79
C ASN A 34 17.02 -11.85 17.98
N TRP A 35 16.10 -10.90 17.80
CA TRP A 35 16.30 -9.45 17.93
C TRP A 35 17.44 -8.89 17.05
N ALA A 36 17.83 -9.59 16.00
CA ALA A 36 18.89 -9.19 15.08
C ALA A 36 18.40 -8.11 14.07
N ILE A 37 17.60 -7.15 14.54
CA ILE A 37 17.00 -6.10 13.70
C ILE A 37 17.95 -4.90 13.65
N THR A 38 18.35 -4.53 12.44
CA THR A 38 19.23 -3.39 12.23
C THR A 38 18.55 -2.05 12.52
N PRO A 39 19.31 -1.00 12.90
CA PRO A 39 18.74 0.35 13.09
C PRO A 39 17.99 0.88 11.86
N VAL A 40 18.45 0.53 10.66
CA VAL A 40 17.81 0.91 9.40
C VAL A 40 16.42 0.27 9.25
N ALA A 41 16.30 -1.01 9.59
CA ALA A 41 15.01 -1.71 9.56
C ALA A 41 14.04 -1.15 10.62
N TRP A 42 14.53 -0.82 11.81
CA TRP A 42 13.73 -0.13 12.84
C TRP A 42 13.25 1.24 12.36
N ALA A 43 14.12 2.04 11.74
CA ALA A 43 13.75 3.33 11.20
C ALA A 43 12.67 3.22 10.10
N ALA A 44 12.81 2.23 9.20
CA ALA A 44 11.81 1.96 8.16
C ALA A 44 10.47 1.50 8.76
N ALA A 45 10.48 0.59 9.73
CA ALA A 45 9.28 0.12 10.41
C ALA A 45 8.57 1.29 11.15
N ALA A 46 9.33 2.12 11.86
CA ALA A 46 8.79 3.32 12.53
C ALA A 46 8.19 4.29 11.49
N GLY A 47 8.90 4.55 10.38
CA GLY A 47 8.39 5.37 9.29
C GLY A 47 7.08 4.83 8.69
N ALA A 48 6.98 3.50 8.51
CA ALA A 48 5.75 2.85 8.06
C ALA A 48 4.59 3.09 9.03
N VAL A 49 4.81 2.88 10.34
CA VAL A 49 3.79 3.09 11.37
C VAL A 49 3.35 4.56 11.43
N LEU A 50 4.28 5.49 11.38
CA LEU A 50 3.98 6.93 11.35
C LEU A 50 3.18 7.32 10.12
N LEU A 51 3.54 6.79 8.95
CA LEU A 51 2.81 7.06 7.71
C LEU A 51 1.40 6.46 7.74
N ILE A 52 1.22 5.25 8.30
CA ILE A 52 -0.11 4.67 8.54
C ILE A 52 -0.94 5.58 9.43
N GLY A 53 -0.40 5.96 10.59
CA GLY A 53 -1.09 6.81 11.55
C GLY A 53 -1.50 8.16 10.95
N TRP A 54 -0.60 8.80 10.21
CA TRP A 54 -0.89 10.05 9.50
C TRP A 54 -1.96 9.86 8.42
N THR A 55 -1.86 8.79 7.64
CA THR A 55 -2.84 8.45 6.59
C THR A 55 -4.24 8.25 7.18
N LEU A 56 -4.36 7.48 8.26
CA LEU A 56 -5.64 7.21 8.93
C LEU A 56 -6.22 8.45 9.64
N ARG A 57 -5.36 9.35 10.10
CA ARG A 57 -5.81 10.62 10.71
C ARG A 57 -6.44 11.56 9.69
N VAL A 58 -5.88 11.60 8.46
CA VAL A 58 -6.34 12.49 7.39
C VAL A 58 -7.50 11.85 6.61
N ASN A 59 -7.37 10.60 6.22
CA ASN A 59 -8.40 9.82 5.54
C ASN A 59 -9.04 8.85 6.55
N ARG A 60 -10.06 9.34 7.25
CA ARG A 60 -10.67 8.63 8.37
C ARG A 60 -11.25 7.27 7.94
N PRO A 61 -11.21 6.26 8.84
CA PRO A 61 -11.93 5.00 8.63
C PRO A 61 -13.39 5.29 8.26
N GLY A 62 -13.83 4.65 7.17
CA GLY A 62 -15.17 4.91 6.63
C GLY A 62 -15.18 5.72 5.33
N ASN A 63 -14.11 6.39 4.96
CA ASN A 63 -13.97 7.08 3.66
C ASN A 63 -13.29 6.22 2.58
N PHE A 64 -12.62 5.12 2.95
CA PHE A 64 -11.94 4.21 2.04
C PHE A 64 -12.33 2.75 2.29
N ASN A 65 -12.05 1.89 1.32
CA ASN A 65 -12.21 0.44 1.41
C ASN A 65 -10.85 -0.26 1.31
N ILE A 66 -10.73 -1.44 1.91
CA ILE A 66 -9.60 -2.36 1.67
C ILE A 66 -9.66 -2.89 0.22
N HIS A 67 -10.88 -3.10 -0.28
CA HIS A 67 -11.13 -3.43 -1.68
C HIS A 67 -10.85 -2.22 -2.58
N PRO A 68 -10.29 -2.39 -3.79
CA PRO A 68 -9.91 -1.27 -4.66
C PRO A 68 -11.10 -0.48 -5.24
N ARG A 69 -12.33 -0.82 -4.90
CA ARG A 69 -13.52 -0.04 -5.24
C ARG A 69 -13.68 1.11 -4.24
N PRO A 70 -13.73 2.37 -4.70
CA PRO A 70 -14.00 3.50 -3.82
C PRO A 70 -15.35 3.34 -3.11
N ARG A 71 -15.45 3.86 -1.90
CA ARG A 71 -16.71 3.84 -1.15
C ARG A 71 -17.73 4.76 -1.82
N VAL A 72 -18.97 4.30 -1.91
CA VAL A 72 -20.08 5.14 -2.36
C VAL A 72 -20.27 6.30 -1.37
N GLY A 73 -20.28 7.54 -1.87
CA GLY A 73 -20.32 8.74 -1.03
C GLY A 73 -19.00 9.11 -0.35
N GLY A 74 -17.91 8.41 -0.63
CA GLY A 74 -16.56 8.78 -0.18
C GLY A 74 -16.09 10.09 -0.81
N THR A 75 -15.34 10.89 -0.07
CA THR A 75 -14.77 12.15 -0.53
C THR A 75 -13.33 11.94 -1.02
N LEU A 76 -12.93 12.68 -2.06
CA LEU A 76 -11.55 12.72 -2.51
C LEU A 76 -10.70 13.50 -1.50
N VAL A 77 -9.79 12.81 -0.81
CA VAL A 77 -8.83 13.40 0.11
C VAL A 77 -7.56 13.72 -0.63
N THR A 78 -7.11 14.99 -0.54
CA THR A 78 -5.91 15.51 -1.21
C THR A 78 -4.93 16.16 -0.25
N SER A 79 -5.22 16.14 1.07
CA SER A 79 -4.41 16.76 2.12
C SER A 79 -3.49 15.77 2.83
N GLY A 80 -2.56 16.28 3.65
CA GLY A 80 -1.60 15.46 4.39
C GLY A 80 -0.71 14.64 3.45
N PRO A 81 -0.50 13.33 3.68
CA PRO A 81 0.33 12.50 2.83
C PRO A 81 -0.23 12.38 1.40
N TYR A 82 -1.55 12.54 1.24
CA TYR A 82 -2.21 12.56 -0.07
C TYR A 82 -1.86 13.79 -0.92
N GLY A 83 -1.31 14.85 -0.33
CA GLY A 83 -0.79 15.99 -1.09
C GLY A 83 0.48 15.68 -1.90
N TRP A 84 1.15 14.58 -1.60
CA TRP A 84 2.40 14.18 -2.28
C TRP A 84 2.27 12.88 -3.05
N ILE A 85 1.59 11.88 -2.45
CA ILE A 85 1.40 10.54 -3.02
C ILE A 85 -0.06 10.09 -2.90
N ARG A 86 -0.54 9.42 -3.94
CA ARG A 86 -1.95 8.98 -4.02
C ARG A 86 -2.27 7.75 -3.17
N HIS A 87 -1.25 6.90 -2.89
CA HIS A 87 -1.42 5.64 -2.18
C HIS A 87 -0.52 5.53 -0.94
N PRO A 88 -0.63 6.47 0.03
CA PRO A 88 0.27 6.50 1.20
C PRO A 88 0.15 5.23 2.06
N MET A 89 -1.02 4.61 2.13
CA MET A 89 -1.20 3.33 2.83
C MET A 89 -0.40 2.19 2.18
N TYR A 90 -0.36 2.15 0.83
CA TYR A 90 0.43 1.14 0.13
C TYR A 90 1.93 1.39 0.25
N THR A 91 2.33 2.65 0.22
CA THR A 91 3.72 3.04 0.51
C THR A 91 4.14 2.59 1.91
N ALA A 92 3.29 2.79 2.91
CA ALA A 92 3.56 2.34 4.28
C ALA A 92 3.67 0.81 4.38
N LEU A 93 2.79 0.07 3.70
CA LEU A 93 2.86 -1.40 3.64
C LEU A 93 4.16 -1.88 2.98
N LEU A 94 4.56 -1.25 1.86
CA LEU A 94 5.82 -1.57 1.18
C LEU A 94 7.03 -1.25 2.03
N LEU A 95 7.01 -0.15 2.76
CA LEU A 95 8.09 0.26 3.65
C LEU A 95 8.22 -0.69 4.85
N GLY A 96 7.11 -1.09 5.47
CA GLY A 96 7.12 -2.08 6.55
C GLY A 96 7.56 -3.47 6.08
N ALA A 97 7.07 -3.92 4.92
CA ALA A 97 7.50 -5.17 4.30
C ALA A 97 8.97 -5.13 3.87
N TRP A 98 9.48 -3.97 3.43
CA TRP A 98 10.89 -3.77 3.15
C TRP A 98 11.76 -3.92 4.40
N ALA A 99 11.30 -3.40 5.55
CA ALA A 99 12.01 -3.58 6.82
C ALA A 99 12.14 -5.06 7.21
N LEU A 100 11.10 -5.87 6.95
CA LEU A 100 11.13 -7.32 7.14
C LEU A 100 12.13 -7.99 6.19
N ALA A 101 12.09 -7.64 4.89
CA ALA A 101 13.00 -8.19 3.89
C ALA A 101 14.46 -7.83 4.18
N TRP A 102 14.71 -6.60 4.60
CA TRP A 102 16.04 -6.14 5.00
C TRP A 102 16.57 -6.90 6.23
N THR A 103 15.71 -7.15 7.20
CA THR A 103 16.04 -7.89 8.43
C THR A 103 16.35 -9.36 8.13
N ALA A 104 15.52 -10.00 7.32
CA ALA A 104 15.69 -11.42 6.97
C ALA A 104 16.89 -11.67 6.06
N GLY A 105 17.18 -10.77 5.11
CA GLY A 105 18.36 -10.79 4.26
C GLY A 105 18.43 -11.94 3.27
N ASN A 106 17.37 -12.75 3.09
CA ASN A 106 17.35 -13.89 2.18
C ASN A 106 16.50 -13.62 0.92
N ASP A 107 16.76 -14.39 -0.13
CA ASP A 107 16.15 -14.19 -1.45
C ASP A 107 14.64 -14.43 -1.45
N GLU A 108 14.14 -15.37 -0.63
CA GLU A 108 12.72 -15.70 -0.57
C GLU A 108 11.90 -14.52 -0.06
N VAL A 109 12.40 -13.81 0.97
CA VAL A 109 11.70 -12.63 1.52
C VAL A 109 11.74 -11.47 0.53
N TRP A 110 12.85 -11.27 -0.17
CA TRP A 110 12.93 -10.28 -1.24
C TRP A 110 11.98 -10.60 -2.41
N LEU A 111 11.89 -11.86 -2.80
CA LEU A 111 10.92 -12.29 -3.82
C LEU A 111 9.48 -12.01 -3.40
N ALA A 112 9.14 -12.31 -2.14
CA ALA A 112 7.82 -12.00 -1.59
C ALA A 112 7.55 -10.49 -1.52
N TRP A 113 8.56 -9.67 -1.20
CA TRP A 113 8.46 -8.21 -1.25
C TRP A 113 8.20 -7.67 -2.66
N TRP A 114 8.90 -8.19 -3.66
CA TRP A 114 8.67 -7.83 -5.06
C TRP A 114 7.28 -8.25 -5.54
N ALA A 115 6.85 -9.45 -5.16
CA ALA A 115 5.49 -9.92 -5.46
C ALA A 115 4.42 -8.99 -4.84
N LEU A 116 4.59 -8.60 -3.57
CA LEU A 116 3.72 -7.64 -2.90
C LEU A 116 3.72 -6.29 -3.62
N SER A 117 4.87 -5.82 -4.07
CA SER A 117 5.01 -4.56 -4.82
C SER A 117 4.20 -4.59 -6.12
N LEU A 118 4.25 -5.70 -6.87
CA LEU A 118 3.46 -5.90 -8.09
C LEU A 118 1.96 -5.96 -7.79
N VAL A 119 1.55 -6.65 -6.72
CA VAL A 119 0.14 -6.73 -6.31
C VAL A 119 -0.39 -5.34 -5.94
N LEU A 120 0.34 -4.56 -5.15
CA LEU A 120 -0.08 -3.21 -4.77
C LEU A 120 -0.06 -2.24 -5.96
N TRP A 121 0.87 -2.41 -6.90
CA TRP A 121 0.87 -1.66 -8.15
C TRP A 121 -0.37 -1.97 -9.01
N ALA A 122 -0.71 -3.24 -9.19
CA ALA A 122 -1.90 -3.65 -9.92
C ALA A 122 -3.18 -3.15 -9.24
N LYS A 123 -3.24 -3.26 -7.92
CA LYS A 123 -4.36 -2.79 -7.10
C LYS A 123 -4.54 -1.27 -7.19
N SER A 124 -3.45 -0.49 -7.09
CA SER A 124 -3.51 0.97 -7.26
C SER A 124 -3.98 1.37 -8.65
N THR A 125 -3.55 0.64 -9.68
CA THR A 125 -3.97 0.90 -11.07
C THR A 125 -5.47 0.67 -11.25
N LEU A 126 -6.03 -0.38 -10.62
CA LEU A 126 -7.46 -0.66 -10.65
C LEU A 126 -8.23 0.41 -9.87
N GLU A 127 -7.74 0.81 -8.70
CA GLU A 127 -8.33 1.85 -7.86
C GLU A 127 -8.36 3.21 -8.56
N GLU A 128 -7.25 3.64 -9.20
CA GLU A 128 -7.20 4.90 -9.94
C GLU A 128 -8.19 4.96 -11.10
N ARG A 129 -8.47 3.82 -11.77
CA ARG A 129 -9.51 3.77 -12.81
C ARG A 129 -10.92 4.02 -12.23
N TRP A 130 -11.20 3.49 -11.05
CA TRP A 130 -12.46 3.74 -10.36
C TRP A 130 -12.56 5.18 -9.86
N MET A 131 -11.47 5.72 -9.32
CA MET A 131 -11.42 7.11 -8.84
C MET A 131 -11.63 8.10 -9.98
N LEU A 132 -11.04 7.87 -11.15
CA LEU A 132 -11.27 8.68 -12.36
C LEU A 132 -12.74 8.67 -12.80
N ALA A 133 -13.42 7.54 -12.65
CA ALA A 133 -14.85 7.44 -13.02
C ALA A 133 -15.79 8.09 -11.98
N GLN A 134 -15.38 8.11 -10.69
CA GLN A 134 -16.24 8.56 -9.59
C GLN A 134 -16.02 10.02 -9.20
N HIS A 135 -14.80 10.55 -9.33
CA HIS A 135 -14.43 11.88 -8.88
C HIS A 135 -13.94 12.77 -10.05
N PRO A 136 -14.69 13.77 -10.48
CA PRO A 136 -14.31 14.65 -11.60
C PRO A 136 -12.95 15.35 -11.41
N GLY A 137 -12.59 15.69 -10.14
CA GLY A 137 -11.30 16.33 -9.83
C GLY A 137 -10.10 15.39 -9.76
N TYR A 138 -10.29 14.07 -9.89
CA TYR A 138 -9.21 13.10 -9.70
C TYR A 138 -8.13 13.18 -10.80
N ALA A 139 -8.49 13.51 -12.03
CA ALA A 139 -7.55 13.69 -13.12
C ALA A 139 -6.52 14.78 -12.79
N HIS A 140 -6.97 15.95 -12.37
CA HIS A 140 -6.13 17.07 -11.98
C HIS A 140 -5.25 16.73 -10.75
N TYR A 141 -5.85 16.11 -9.73
CA TYR A 141 -5.12 15.63 -8.55
C TYR A 141 -3.99 14.65 -8.93
N ARG A 142 -4.23 13.75 -9.88
CA ARG A 142 -3.24 12.78 -10.36
C ARG A 142 -2.05 13.43 -11.06
N GLU A 143 -2.25 14.54 -11.74
CA GLU A 143 -1.17 15.30 -12.40
C GLU A 143 -0.23 15.95 -11.38
N GLN A 144 -0.75 16.36 -10.23
CA GLN A 144 0.00 17.05 -9.19
C GLN A 144 0.69 16.11 -8.19
N THR A 145 0.34 14.84 -8.17
CA THR A 145 0.80 13.89 -7.16
C THR A 145 1.44 12.65 -7.78
N LYS A 146 2.30 11.98 -7.02
CA LYS A 146 2.93 10.74 -7.42
C LYS A 146 2.16 9.52 -6.87
N ARG A 147 2.48 8.32 -7.35
CA ARG A 147 1.74 7.12 -6.95
C ARG A 147 2.16 6.64 -5.56
N PHE A 148 3.43 6.33 -5.36
CA PHE A 148 3.97 5.72 -4.14
C PHE A 148 5.12 6.52 -3.52
N VAL A 149 6.02 7.08 -4.34
CA VAL A 149 7.23 7.76 -3.86
C VAL A 149 7.15 9.23 -4.25
N PRO A 150 7.24 10.16 -3.27
CA PRO A 150 7.23 11.59 -3.56
C PRO A 150 8.28 11.94 -4.62
N TRP A 151 7.93 12.79 -5.55
CA TRP A 151 8.75 13.33 -6.65
C TRP A 151 9.26 12.30 -7.69
N VAL A 152 9.17 10.99 -7.42
CA VAL A 152 9.70 9.94 -8.31
C VAL A 152 8.59 9.24 -9.08
N TYR A 153 7.67 8.57 -8.38
CA TYR A 153 6.65 7.72 -9.01
C TYR A 153 5.34 7.70 -8.22
#